data_61355c0204978c54c09656392fe44c48
#
_entry.id   61355c0204978c54c09656392fe44c48
#
_cell.length_a   1.000
_cell.length_b   1.000
_cell.length_c   1.000
_cell.angle_alpha   90.00
_cell.angle_beta   90.00
_cell.angle_gamma   90.00
#
_symmetry.space_group_name_H-M   'P 1'
#
loop_
_entity.id
_entity.type
_entity.pdbx_description
1 polymer ?
#
loop_
_entity_poly.entity_id
_entity_poly.type
_entity_poly.pdbx_seq_one_letter_code
_entity_poly.pdbx_strand_id
1 'polypeptide(L)'
;MKVLFYGDSITDAGRNFNVLYGEESYGGGYVKYAAEGLLQAGYAETDIINKGISGNRVVDLYARIKADCWNFNPDVISILIGVNDVWHEIEAQNGVELDRFEKVYRMLIEDTKKKLPNVKLLICEPFFLKGAATENKMEQFSAVYEYAAVVKKLAKEYGLYFLPLQDVLTKAAQASEELLLNDGVHPNSAGAKLIANEWLRVFNEQVKK
;
A
#
# COMPACT_ATOMS: atom_id res chain seq x y z
N MET A 1 6.22 5.01 -18.65
CA MET A 1 6.58 5.23 -17.20
C MET A 1 6.13 4.01 -16.44
N LYS A 2 7.07 3.31 -15.83
CA LYS A 2 6.81 2.04 -15.15
C LYS A 2 6.39 2.29 -13.69
N VAL A 3 5.24 1.79 -13.30
CA VAL A 3 4.66 1.91 -11.97
C VAL A 3 4.66 0.53 -11.29
N LEU A 4 5.26 0.46 -10.11
CA LEU A 4 5.32 -0.74 -9.32
C LEU A 4 4.55 -0.54 -8.00
N PHE A 5 3.57 -1.40 -7.75
CA PHE A 5 2.82 -1.48 -6.49
C PHE A 5 3.48 -2.50 -5.57
N TYR A 6 3.85 -2.08 -4.36
CA TYR A 6 4.61 -2.84 -3.39
C TYR A 6 3.92 -2.81 -2.03
N GLY A 7 3.61 -3.97 -1.48
CA GLY A 7 2.82 -4.01 -0.25
C GLY A 7 2.47 -5.42 0.19
N ASP A 8 1.44 -5.49 1.00
CA ASP A 8 0.89 -6.69 1.64
C ASP A 8 -0.34 -7.26 0.89
N SER A 9 -1.26 -7.88 1.64
CA SER A 9 -2.50 -8.48 1.11
C SER A 9 -3.46 -7.47 0.47
N ILE A 10 -3.45 -6.21 0.91
CA ILE A 10 -4.28 -5.15 0.31
C ILE A 10 -3.81 -4.86 -1.12
N THR A 11 -2.51 -4.96 -1.35
CA THR A 11 -1.89 -4.77 -2.67
C THR A 11 -1.93 -6.07 -3.50
N ASP A 12 -1.68 -7.22 -2.89
CA ASP A 12 -1.75 -8.56 -3.51
C ASP A 12 -3.16 -8.86 -4.04
N ALA A 13 -4.13 -8.84 -3.14
CA ALA A 13 -5.56 -9.08 -3.42
C ALA A 13 -5.83 -10.29 -4.34
N GLY A 14 -5.07 -11.37 -4.14
CA GLY A 14 -5.22 -12.62 -4.90
C GLY A 14 -4.69 -12.57 -6.33
N ARG A 15 -3.68 -11.75 -6.59
CA ARG A 15 -3.01 -11.71 -7.91
C ARG A 15 -2.44 -13.07 -8.31
N ASN A 16 -2.35 -13.34 -9.60
CA ASN A 16 -1.67 -14.52 -10.11
C ASN A 16 -0.14 -14.33 -10.10
N PHE A 17 0.56 -15.04 -9.23
CA PHE A 17 2.02 -14.95 -9.05
C PHE A 17 2.82 -15.46 -10.27
N ASN A 18 2.21 -16.28 -11.13
CA ASN A 18 2.85 -16.81 -12.34
C ASN A 18 2.78 -15.85 -13.53
N VAL A 19 2.02 -14.75 -13.38
CA VAL A 19 1.84 -13.74 -14.43
C VAL A 19 2.39 -12.41 -13.93
N LEU A 20 3.24 -11.79 -14.74
CA LEU A 20 3.89 -10.54 -14.35
C LEU A 20 3.11 -9.30 -14.81
N TYR A 21 2.44 -9.38 -15.93
CA TYR A 21 1.72 -8.27 -16.56
C TYR A 21 0.30 -8.67 -16.94
N GLY A 22 -0.57 -7.67 -17.10
CA GLY A 22 -1.95 -7.85 -17.49
C GLY A 22 -2.91 -8.14 -16.32
N GLU A 23 -4.19 -8.29 -16.63
CA GLU A 23 -5.28 -8.28 -15.65
C GLU A 23 -5.10 -9.29 -14.51
N GLU A 24 -4.66 -10.52 -14.81
CA GLU A 24 -4.46 -11.55 -13.79
C GLU A 24 -3.37 -11.19 -12.77
N SER A 25 -2.37 -10.37 -13.18
CA SER A 25 -1.29 -9.94 -12.31
C SER A 25 -1.70 -8.83 -11.33
N TYR A 26 -2.84 -8.17 -11.54
CA TYR A 26 -3.26 -7.02 -10.72
C TYR A 26 -4.00 -7.44 -9.44
N GLY A 27 -4.58 -8.65 -9.41
CA GLY A 27 -5.44 -9.11 -8.32
C GLY A 27 -6.84 -8.48 -8.37
N GLY A 28 -7.65 -8.71 -7.33
CA GLY A 28 -9.02 -8.19 -7.24
C GLY A 28 -9.17 -6.88 -6.43
N GLY A 29 -8.05 -6.29 -6.00
CA GLY A 29 -8.00 -5.12 -5.12
C GLY A 29 -7.85 -3.78 -5.84
N TYR A 30 -7.38 -2.78 -5.09
CA TYR A 30 -7.23 -1.41 -5.62
C TYR A 30 -6.27 -1.31 -6.79
N VAL A 31 -5.26 -2.20 -6.88
CA VAL A 31 -4.30 -2.20 -7.99
C VAL A 31 -4.99 -2.45 -9.32
N LYS A 32 -5.99 -3.34 -9.37
CA LYS A 32 -6.80 -3.57 -10.57
C LYS A 32 -7.42 -2.28 -11.09
N TYR A 33 -8.13 -1.56 -10.23
CA TYR A 33 -8.83 -0.33 -10.62
C TYR A 33 -7.86 0.82 -10.92
N ALA A 34 -6.73 0.89 -10.22
CA ALA A 34 -5.66 1.84 -10.55
C ALA A 34 -5.03 1.52 -11.92
N ALA A 35 -4.80 0.23 -12.21
CA ALA A 35 -4.31 -0.23 -13.50
C ALA A 35 -5.30 0.10 -14.65
N GLU A 36 -6.60 -0.12 -14.45
CA GLU A 36 -7.64 0.28 -15.42
C GLU A 36 -7.54 1.78 -15.75
N GLY A 37 -7.39 2.65 -14.74
CA GLY A 37 -7.22 4.08 -14.94
C GLY A 37 -5.91 4.45 -15.66
N LEU A 38 -4.81 3.76 -15.36
CA LEU A 38 -3.54 3.95 -16.05
C LEU A 38 -3.62 3.52 -17.52
N LEU A 39 -4.22 2.37 -17.81
CA LEU A 39 -4.43 1.87 -19.17
C LEU A 39 -5.28 2.85 -20.00
N GLN A 40 -6.37 3.37 -19.42
CA GLN A 40 -7.18 4.40 -20.05
C GLN A 40 -6.40 5.71 -20.31
N ALA A 41 -5.41 6.00 -19.49
CA ALA A 41 -4.50 7.14 -19.67
C ALA A 41 -3.34 6.86 -20.66
N GLY A 42 -3.33 5.68 -21.33
CA GLY A 42 -2.38 5.33 -22.37
C GLY A 42 -1.10 4.64 -21.88
N TYR A 43 -1.05 4.16 -20.64
CA TYR A 43 0.05 3.31 -20.17
C TYR A 43 -0.07 1.90 -20.78
N ALA A 44 1.06 1.24 -21.04
CA ALA A 44 1.06 -0.15 -21.47
C ALA A 44 0.88 -1.09 -20.26
N GLU A 45 0.32 -2.28 -20.48
CA GLU A 45 0.24 -3.32 -19.44
C GLU A 45 1.61 -3.64 -18.82
N THR A 46 2.66 -3.65 -19.63
CA THR A 46 4.05 -3.89 -19.21
C THR A 46 4.64 -2.78 -18.35
N ASP A 47 3.96 -1.64 -18.26
CA ASP A 47 4.34 -0.53 -17.38
C ASP A 47 3.75 -0.67 -15.96
N ILE A 48 2.85 -1.62 -15.71
CA ILE A 48 2.12 -1.76 -14.45
C ILE A 48 2.47 -3.11 -13.81
N ILE A 49 3.07 -3.05 -12.62
CA ILE A 49 3.58 -4.23 -11.92
C ILE A 49 3.01 -4.27 -10.50
N ASN A 50 2.34 -5.38 -10.15
CA ASN A 50 1.92 -5.66 -8.78
C ASN A 50 2.88 -6.64 -8.11
N LYS A 51 3.48 -6.22 -7.00
CA LYS A 51 4.38 -6.99 -6.14
C LYS A 51 3.89 -7.04 -4.68
N GLY A 52 2.58 -6.98 -4.49
CA GLY A 52 1.96 -7.31 -3.21
C GLY A 52 2.16 -8.78 -2.85
N ILE A 53 2.39 -9.07 -1.57
CA ILE A 53 2.42 -10.41 -0.99
C ILE A 53 1.68 -10.38 0.33
N SER A 54 0.62 -11.18 0.44
CA SER A 54 -0.23 -11.26 1.63
C SER A 54 0.56 -11.55 2.89
N GLY A 55 0.21 -10.91 3.99
CA GLY A 55 0.88 -11.08 5.29
C GLY A 55 2.19 -10.29 5.45
N ASN A 56 2.70 -9.62 4.42
CA ASN A 56 3.96 -8.90 4.55
C ASN A 56 3.86 -7.74 5.54
N ARG A 57 4.96 -7.55 6.29
CA ARG A 57 5.28 -6.41 7.15
C ARG A 57 6.38 -5.58 6.51
N VAL A 58 6.72 -4.46 7.07
CA VAL A 58 7.82 -3.62 6.53
C VAL A 58 9.14 -4.36 6.40
N VAL A 59 9.47 -5.24 7.34
CA VAL A 59 10.68 -6.08 7.32
C VAL A 59 10.69 -7.05 6.14
N ASP A 60 9.53 -7.59 5.78
CA ASP A 60 9.38 -8.53 4.67
C ASP A 60 9.53 -7.81 3.33
N LEU A 61 9.02 -6.56 3.21
CA LEU A 61 9.30 -5.72 2.05
C LEU A 61 10.80 -5.46 1.89
N TYR A 62 11.47 -5.07 2.97
CA TYR A 62 12.91 -4.80 2.90
C TYR A 62 13.70 -6.04 2.49
N ALA A 63 13.36 -7.22 3.02
CA ALA A 63 14.04 -8.48 2.70
C ALA A 63 14.00 -8.85 1.20
N ARG A 64 12.91 -8.52 0.49
CA ARG A 64 12.72 -8.87 -0.93
C ARG A 64 12.87 -7.70 -1.89
N ILE A 65 13.27 -6.51 -1.40
CA ILE A 65 13.27 -5.26 -2.17
C ILE A 65 14.10 -5.32 -3.47
N LYS A 66 15.24 -6.04 -3.45
CA LYS A 66 16.08 -6.16 -4.64
C LYS A 66 15.40 -6.96 -5.74
N ALA A 67 14.88 -8.14 -5.40
CA ALA A 67 14.29 -9.07 -6.36
C ALA A 67 12.94 -8.55 -6.90
N ASP A 68 12.08 -8.05 -5.98
CA ASP A 68 10.70 -7.70 -6.29
C ASP A 68 10.47 -6.23 -6.62
N CYS A 69 11.49 -5.38 -6.46
CA CYS A 69 11.36 -3.95 -6.71
C CYS A 69 12.48 -3.41 -7.59
N TRP A 70 13.72 -3.37 -7.11
CA TRP A 70 14.80 -2.69 -7.81
C TRP A 70 15.16 -3.31 -9.17
N ASN A 71 15.11 -4.64 -9.31
CA ASN A 71 15.40 -5.34 -10.56
C ASN A 71 14.44 -4.99 -11.70
N PHE A 72 13.26 -4.42 -11.39
CA PHE A 72 12.30 -3.94 -12.39
C PHE A 72 12.62 -2.54 -12.90
N ASN A 73 13.51 -1.80 -12.21
CA ASN A 73 13.88 -0.42 -12.51
C ASN A 73 12.63 0.47 -12.74
N PRO A 74 11.70 0.56 -11.76
CA PRO A 74 10.48 1.36 -11.92
C PRO A 74 10.77 2.86 -11.86
N ASP A 75 9.95 3.65 -12.54
CA ASP A 75 9.94 5.10 -12.43
C ASP A 75 9.18 5.58 -11.19
N VAL A 76 8.16 4.82 -10.80
CA VAL A 76 7.33 5.09 -9.62
C VAL A 76 7.16 3.81 -8.81
N ILE A 77 7.33 3.91 -7.49
CA ILE A 77 7.01 2.84 -6.54
C ILE A 77 5.92 3.36 -5.60
N SER A 78 4.78 2.66 -5.60
CA SER A 78 3.70 2.88 -4.63
C SER A 78 3.82 1.86 -3.50
N ILE A 79 3.94 2.31 -2.24
CA ILE A 79 4.14 1.43 -1.08
C ILE A 79 2.96 1.58 -0.13
N LEU A 80 2.23 0.48 0.13
CA LEU A 80 1.19 0.39 1.14
C LEU A 80 1.54 -0.76 2.09
N ILE A 81 1.91 -0.41 3.33
CA ILE A 81 2.38 -1.36 4.36
C ILE A 81 2.20 -0.78 5.75
N GLY A 82 2.03 -1.61 6.77
CA GLY A 82 2.03 -1.21 8.17
C GLY A 82 0.91 -1.84 9.01
N VAL A 83 -0.19 -2.25 8.41
CA VAL A 83 -1.28 -2.89 9.14
C VAL A 83 -0.88 -4.25 9.73
N ASN A 84 -0.10 -5.06 8.99
CA ASN A 84 0.37 -6.36 9.46
C ASN A 84 1.47 -6.26 10.51
N ASP A 85 2.20 -5.15 10.55
CA ASP A 85 3.18 -4.86 11.59
C ASP A 85 2.50 -4.80 12.97
N VAL A 86 1.25 -4.33 13.02
CA VAL A 86 0.38 -4.34 14.19
C VAL A 86 -0.42 -5.64 14.32
N TRP A 87 -1.07 -6.09 13.26
CA TRP A 87 -2.00 -7.23 13.30
C TRP A 87 -1.29 -8.52 13.73
N HIS A 88 -0.10 -8.79 13.20
CA HIS A 88 0.68 -9.98 13.57
C HIS A 88 1.15 -9.93 15.04
N GLU A 89 1.33 -8.75 15.63
CA GLU A 89 1.58 -8.63 17.06
C GLU A 89 0.36 -9.05 17.87
N ILE A 90 -0.83 -8.57 17.48
CA ILE A 90 -2.09 -8.88 18.16
C ILE A 90 -2.41 -10.38 18.14
N GLU A 91 -2.12 -11.06 17.02
CA GLU A 91 -2.55 -12.46 16.84
C GLU A 91 -1.47 -13.50 17.15
N ALA A 92 -0.21 -13.16 16.95
CA ALA A 92 0.87 -14.13 16.95
C ALA A 92 2.15 -13.68 17.66
N GLN A 93 2.16 -12.48 18.28
CA GLN A 93 3.36 -11.88 18.86
C GLN A 93 4.53 -11.85 17.85
N ASN A 94 4.20 -11.57 16.60
CA ASN A 94 5.14 -11.52 15.48
C ASN A 94 4.96 -10.22 14.67
N GLY A 95 4.64 -9.13 15.35
CA GLY A 95 4.59 -7.79 14.79
C GLY A 95 5.97 -7.19 14.57
N VAL A 96 5.99 -5.92 14.25
CA VAL A 96 7.22 -5.11 14.18
C VAL A 96 6.99 -3.87 15.03
N GLU A 97 7.76 -3.73 16.09
CA GLU A 97 7.63 -2.61 17.01
C GLU A 97 7.84 -1.26 16.27
N LEU A 98 7.14 -0.22 16.72
CA LEU A 98 7.06 1.06 16.03
C LEU A 98 8.43 1.68 15.70
N ASP A 99 9.40 1.60 16.62
CA ASP A 99 10.75 2.13 16.40
C ASP A 99 11.53 1.32 15.35
N ARG A 100 11.31 0.01 15.31
CA ARG A 100 11.88 -0.89 14.28
C ARG A 100 11.21 -0.65 12.94
N PHE A 101 9.88 -0.48 12.92
CA PHE A 101 9.13 -0.13 11.71
C PHE A 101 9.69 1.16 11.09
N GLU A 102 9.86 2.23 11.88
CA GLU A 102 10.44 3.47 11.38
C GLU A 102 11.85 3.27 10.82
N LYS A 103 12.71 2.55 11.53
CA LYS A 103 14.09 2.27 11.08
C LYS A 103 14.13 1.52 9.76
N VAL A 104 13.34 0.44 9.65
CA VAL A 104 13.33 -0.38 8.43
C VAL A 104 12.70 0.38 7.27
N TYR A 105 11.65 1.15 7.51
CA TYR A 105 11.04 1.98 6.46
C TYR A 105 12.01 3.06 5.96
N ARG A 106 12.81 3.67 6.84
CA ARG A 106 13.91 4.58 6.44
C ARG A 106 14.92 3.88 5.55
N MET A 107 15.40 2.71 5.96
CA MET A 107 16.34 1.92 5.16
C MET A 107 15.75 1.62 3.79
N LEU A 108 14.47 1.24 3.72
CA LEU A 108 13.76 0.97 2.47
C LEU A 108 13.76 2.21 1.55
N ILE A 109 13.48 3.40 2.09
CA ILE A 109 13.49 4.66 1.34
C ILE A 109 14.92 5.02 0.88
N GLU A 110 15.86 5.04 1.80
CA GLU A 110 17.23 5.49 1.56
C GLU A 110 17.97 4.60 0.56
N ASP A 111 17.90 3.28 0.74
CA ASP A 111 18.53 2.32 -0.15
C ASP A 111 17.86 2.31 -1.54
N THR A 112 16.53 2.51 -1.59
CA THR A 112 15.82 2.65 -2.86
C THR A 112 16.25 3.92 -3.61
N LYS A 113 16.32 5.06 -2.94
CA LYS A 113 16.79 6.32 -3.56
C LYS A 113 18.24 6.23 -3.99
N LYS A 114 19.09 5.55 -3.22
CA LYS A 114 20.49 5.30 -3.59
C LYS A 114 20.60 4.39 -4.82
N LYS A 115 19.76 3.36 -4.90
CA LYS A 115 19.75 2.39 -6.00
C LYS A 115 19.10 2.92 -7.26
N LEU A 116 18.03 3.69 -7.11
CA LEU A 116 17.20 4.27 -8.17
C LEU A 116 17.07 5.79 -7.93
N PRO A 117 18.08 6.60 -8.27
CA PRO A 117 18.15 8.02 -7.89
C PRO A 117 17.00 8.89 -8.41
N ASN A 118 16.39 8.48 -9.53
CA ASN A 118 15.30 9.22 -10.17
C ASN A 118 13.89 8.67 -9.83
N VAL A 119 13.80 7.63 -8.99
CA VAL A 119 12.52 7.02 -8.65
C VAL A 119 11.64 7.97 -7.84
N LYS A 120 10.38 8.01 -8.19
CA LYS A 120 9.34 8.69 -7.41
C LYS A 120 8.70 7.70 -6.44
N LEU A 121 8.72 8.02 -5.16
CA LEU A 121 8.10 7.18 -4.13
C LEU A 121 6.77 7.80 -3.72
N LEU A 122 5.68 7.04 -3.88
CA LEU A 122 4.35 7.34 -3.35
C LEU A 122 4.07 6.37 -2.19
N ILE A 123 4.16 6.87 -0.97
CA ILE A 123 3.90 6.07 0.22
C ILE A 123 2.49 6.31 0.72
N CYS A 124 1.78 5.21 0.97
CA CYS A 124 0.36 5.21 1.32
C CYS A 124 0.19 5.02 2.82
N GLU A 125 -0.79 5.70 3.39
CA GLU A 125 -1.15 5.59 4.80
C GLU A 125 -1.72 4.19 5.08
N PRO A 126 -1.15 3.41 6.03
CA PRO A 126 -1.82 2.22 6.54
C PRO A 126 -3.10 2.62 7.28
N PHE A 127 -4.12 1.78 7.20
CA PHE A 127 -5.46 2.06 7.71
C PHE A 127 -6.14 0.80 8.27
N PHE A 128 -7.18 1.03 9.06
CA PHE A 128 -8.15 0.01 9.46
C PHE A 128 -9.50 0.65 9.73
N LEU A 129 -10.55 -0.14 9.68
CA LEU A 129 -11.90 0.25 10.10
C LEU A 129 -12.47 -0.81 11.04
N LYS A 130 -13.68 -0.58 11.56
CA LYS A 130 -14.45 -1.61 12.24
C LYS A 130 -14.89 -2.68 11.23
N GLY A 131 -14.64 -3.95 11.53
CA GLY A 131 -15.03 -5.10 10.74
C GLY A 131 -14.83 -6.39 11.52
N ALA A 132 -15.09 -7.54 10.89
CA ALA A 132 -15.14 -8.83 11.58
C ALA A 132 -13.86 -9.22 12.34
N ALA A 133 -12.68 -8.82 11.86
CA ALA A 133 -11.42 -9.11 12.54
C ALA A 133 -11.00 -8.02 13.54
N THR A 134 -11.51 -6.79 13.38
CA THR A 134 -11.05 -5.63 14.17
C THR A 134 -12.00 -5.23 15.29
N GLU A 135 -13.32 -5.50 15.16
CA GLU A 135 -14.35 -4.93 16.04
C GLU A 135 -14.16 -5.23 17.53
N ASN A 136 -13.68 -6.42 17.87
CA ASN A 136 -13.42 -6.82 19.25
C ASN A 136 -11.99 -6.46 19.72
N LYS A 137 -11.18 -5.85 18.87
CA LYS A 137 -9.76 -5.52 19.09
C LYS A 137 -9.45 -4.06 18.67
N MET A 138 -10.46 -3.20 18.59
CA MET A 138 -10.31 -1.80 18.12
C MET A 138 -9.26 -1.03 18.89
N GLU A 139 -9.16 -1.23 20.20
CA GLU A 139 -8.13 -0.59 21.02
C GLU A 139 -6.73 -1.00 20.61
N GLN A 140 -6.50 -2.30 20.36
CA GLN A 140 -5.21 -2.83 19.91
C GLN A 140 -4.88 -2.37 18.49
N PHE A 141 -5.86 -2.41 17.58
CA PHE A 141 -5.70 -1.90 16.21
C PHE A 141 -5.48 -0.38 16.15
N SER A 142 -5.84 0.38 17.19
CA SER A 142 -5.58 1.82 17.23
C SER A 142 -4.08 2.16 17.13
N ALA A 143 -3.19 1.22 17.45
CA ALA A 143 -1.76 1.35 17.20
C ALA A 143 -1.43 1.64 15.72
N VAL A 144 -2.25 1.21 14.76
CA VAL A 144 -2.07 1.51 13.33
C VAL A 144 -1.97 3.01 13.06
N TYR A 145 -2.64 3.85 13.86
CA TYR A 145 -2.52 5.31 13.74
C TYR A 145 -1.10 5.83 14.01
N GLU A 146 -0.36 5.18 14.91
CA GLU A 146 1.03 5.55 15.19
C GLU A 146 1.94 5.18 14.01
N TYR A 147 1.71 4.02 13.38
CA TYR A 147 2.41 3.59 12.16
C TYR A 147 2.08 4.51 10.98
N ALA A 148 0.82 4.90 10.84
CA ALA A 148 0.40 5.89 9.85
C ALA A 148 1.08 7.25 10.06
N ALA A 149 1.21 7.69 11.32
CA ALA A 149 1.92 8.92 11.67
C ALA A 149 3.42 8.84 11.29
N VAL A 150 4.07 7.68 11.48
CA VAL A 150 5.45 7.43 11.04
C VAL A 150 5.54 7.53 9.52
N VAL A 151 4.65 6.88 8.76
CA VAL A 151 4.66 6.95 7.28
C VAL A 151 4.51 8.40 6.82
N LYS A 152 3.57 9.15 7.39
CA LYS A 152 3.36 10.57 7.07
C LYS A 152 4.58 11.44 7.41
N LYS A 153 5.22 11.18 8.56
CA LYS A 153 6.47 11.85 8.99
C LYS A 153 7.58 11.59 7.97
N LEU A 154 7.78 10.34 7.55
CA LEU A 154 8.80 9.95 6.58
C LEU A 154 8.53 10.58 5.21
N ALA A 155 7.27 10.63 4.76
CA ALA A 155 6.92 11.32 3.51
C ALA A 155 7.38 12.78 3.54
N LYS A 156 7.09 13.49 4.62
CA LYS A 156 7.48 14.90 4.81
C LYS A 156 9.01 15.05 4.87
N GLU A 157 9.67 14.20 5.62
CA GLU A 157 11.12 14.28 5.89
C GLU A 157 11.94 14.06 4.60
N TYR A 158 11.54 13.10 3.78
CA TYR A 158 12.24 12.75 2.53
C TYR A 158 11.67 13.44 1.28
N GLY A 159 10.66 14.30 1.43
CA GLY A 159 10.00 14.97 0.30
C GLY A 159 9.33 13.99 -0.65
N LEU A 160 8.66 12.95 -0.12
CA LEU A 160 7.97 11.93 -0.89
C LEU A 160 6.50 12.29 -1.10
N TYR A 161 5.89 11.68 -2.10
CA TYR A 161 4.44 11.74 -2.27
C TYR A 161 3.74 10.90 -1.21
N PHE A 162 2.64 11.42 -0.67
CA PHE A 162 1.88 10.76 0.39
C PHE A 162 0.41 10.63 -0.01
N LEU A 163 -0.13 9.42 0.15
CA LEU A 163 -1.55 9.13 -0.05
C LEU A 163 -2.23 8.92 1.31
N PRO A 164 -3.01 9.89 1.81
CA PRO A 164 -3.82 9.72 3.00
C PRO A 164 -5.02 8.82 2.69
N LEU A 165 -5.27 7.80 3.51
CA LEU A 165 -6.36 6.83 3.28
C LEU A 165 -7.32 6.70 4.46
N GLN A 166 -6.85 6.84 5.70
CA GLN A 166 -7.68 6.60 6.88
C GLN A 166 -8.93 7.48 6.91
N ASP A 167 -8.75 8.79 6.77
CA ASP A 167 -9.87 9.74 6.80
C ASP A 167 -10.84 9.54 5.63
N VAL A 168 -10.32 9.24 4.46
CA VAL A 168 -11.12 8.99 3.24
C VAL A 168 -12.03 7.78 3.46
N LEU A 169 -11.46 6.67 3.94
CA LEU A 169 -12.21 5.44 4.21
C LEU A 169 -13.19 5.62 5.37
N THR A 170 -12.79 6.31 6.44
CA THR A 170 -13.66 6.58 7.59
C THR A 170 -14.90 7.40 7.18
N LYS A 171 -14.70 8.48 6.41
CA LYS A 171 -15.80 9.32 5.92
C LYS A 171 -16.75 8.55 5.00
N ALA A 172 -16.20 7.75 4.10
CA ALA A 172 -17.01 6.95 3.19
C ALA A 172 -17.80 5.87 3.93
N ALA A 173 -17.18 5.21 4.93
CA ALA A 173 -17.87 4.21 5.77
C ALA A 173 -18.99 4.82 6.61
N GLN A 174 -18.86 6.08 7.04
CA GLN A 174 -19.92 6.81 7.77
C GLN A 174 -21.07 7.24 6.85
N ALA A 175 -20.80 7.49 5.57
CA ALA A 175 -21.79 7.95 4.60
C ALA A 175 -22.56 6.80 3.94
N SER A 176 -22.06 5.58 4.00
CA SER A 176 -22.70 4.40 3.42
C SER A 176 -23.00 3.36 4.52
N GLU A 177 -24.12 2.64 4.40
CA GLU A 177 -24.40 1.50 5.28
C GLU A 177 -23.56 0.27 4.90
N GLU A 178 -22.81 0.33 3.79
CA GLU A 178 -21.96 -0.76 3.31
C GLU A 178 -20.60 -0.75 4.02
N LEU A 179 -20.19 -1.92 4.48
CA LEU A 179 -18.82 -2.12 4.97
C LEU A 179 -17.85 -2.05 3.80
N LEU A 180 -16.98 -1.04 3.79
CA LEU A 180 -15.93 -0.89 2.76
C LEU A 180 -14.80 -1.92 2.95
N LEU A 181 -14.59 -2.37 4.19
CA LEU A 181 -13.61 -3.37 4.59
C LEU A 181 -14.35 -4.47 5.37
N ASN A 182 -14.53 -5.65 4.77
CA ASN A 182 -15.35 -6.71 5.35
C ASN A 182 -14.86 -7.17 6.73
N ASP A 183 -13.56 -7.32 6.89
CA ASP A 183 -12.91 -7.71 8.13
C ASP A 183 -12.32 -6.53 8.92
N GLY A 184 -12.41 -5.32 8.39
CA GLY A 184 -11.85 -4.10 8.94
C GLY A 184 -10.47 -3.73 8.38
N VAL A 185 -9.87 -4.58 7.55
CA VAL A 185 -8.55 -4.38 6.90
C VAL A 185 -8.62 -4.52 5.38
N HIS A 186 -9.23 -5.61 4.89
CA HIS A 186 -9.24 -5.92 3.46
C HIS A 186 -10.42 -5.26 2.74
N PRO A 187 -10.16 -4.38 1.75
CA PRO A 187 -11.21 -3.70 1.01
C PRO A 187 -12.05 -4.68 0.18
N ASN A 188 -13.36 -4.51 0.23
CA ASN A 188 -14.25 -5.06 -0.80
C ASN A 188 -14.14 -4.23 -2.10
N SER A 189 -14.93 -4.56 -3.12
CA SER A 189 -14.87 -3.86 -4.40
C SER A 189 -15.13 -2.36 -4.29
N ALA A 190 -16.00 -1.92 -3.38
CA ALA A 190 -16.29 -0.48 -3.18
C ALA A 190 -15.10 0.23 -2.51
N GLY A 191 -14.55 -0.35 -1.44
CA GLY A 191 -13.36 0.17 -0.77
C GLY A 191 -12.13 0.18 -1.70
N ALA A 192 -11.95 -0.88 -2.48
CA ALA A 192 -10.85 -0.98 -3.45
C ALA A 192 -10.94 0.11 -4.54
N LYS A 193 -12.15 0.38 -5.08
CA LYS A 193 -12.37 1.47 -6.04
C LYS A 193 -12.10 2.84 -5.41
N LEU A 194 -12.52 3.05 -4.17
CA LEU A 194 -12.27 4.31 -3.47
C LEU A 194 -10.76 4.55 -3.30
N ILE A 195 -10.01 3.55 -2.85
CA ILE A 195 -8.55 3.65 -2.73
C ILE A 195 -7.89 3.93 -4.08
N ALA A 196 -8.32 3.23 -5.14
CA ALA A 196 -7.79 3.43 -6.48
C ALA A 196 -8.06 4.83 -7.01
N ASN A 197 -9.26 5.39 -6.80
CA ASN A 197 -9.62 6.73 -7.21
C ASN A 197 -8.73 7.79 -6.52
N GLU A 198 -8.51 7.66 -5.21
CA GLU A 198 -7.62 8.55 -4.48
C GLU A 198 -6.16 8.38 -4.92
N TRP A 199 -5.73 7.15 -5.18
CA TRP A 199 -4.41 6.87 -5.72
C TRP A 199 -4.21 7.55 -7.09
N LEU A 200 -5.14 7.38 -8.02
CA LEU A 200 -5.12 8.01 -9.34
C LEU A 200 -5.15 9.54 -9.26
N ARG A 201 -5.92 10.09 -8.32
CA ARG A 201 -5.95 11.54 -8.09
C ARG A 201 -4.57 12.05 -7.68
N VAL A 202 -3.96 11.47 -6.63
CA VAL A 202 -2.62 11.88 -6.16
C VAL A 202 -1.56 11.65 -7.25
N PHE A 203 -1.63 10.50 -7.94
CA PHE A 203 -0.72 10.17 -9.02
C PHE A 203 -0.77 11.23 -10.14
N ASN A 204 -1.95 11.58 -10.63
CA ASN A 204 -2.12 12.54 -11.72
C ASN A 204 -1.78 13.98 -11.31
N GLU A 205 -2.14 14.39 -10.10
CA GLU A 205 -1.94 15.76 -9.61
C GLU A 205 -0.51 16.05 -9.19
N GLN A 206 0.21 15.07 -8.66
CA GLN A 206 1.49 15.28 -7.99
C GLN A 206 2.64 14.45 -8.59
N VAL A 207 2.43 13.15 -8.84
CA VAL A 207 3.52 12.22 -9.21
C VAL A 207 3.85 12.31 -10.69
N LYS A 208 2.85 12.41 -11.56
CA LYS A 208 3.01 12.41 -13.02
C LYS A 208 3.69 13.69 -13.55
N LYS A 209 3.60 14.78 -12.79
CA LYS A 209 4.27 16.04 -13.12
C LYS A 209 5.77 15.90 -12.93
#